data_8c74a8cdad5263a07bd1fb5cec339e0a
#
_entry.id   8c74a8cdad5263a07bd1fb5cec339e0a
#
_cell.length_a   1.000
_cell.length_b   1.000
_cell.length_c   1.000
_cell.angle_alpha   90.00
_cell.angle_beta   90.00
_cell.angle_gamma   90.00
#
_symmetry.space_group_name_H-M   'P 1'
#
loop_
_entity.id
_entity.type
_entity.pdbx_description
1 polymer ?
#
loop_
_entity_poly.entity_id
_entity_poly.type
_entity_poly.pdbx_seq_one_letter_code
_entity_poly.pdbx_strand_id
1 'polypeptide(L)'
;MKSLVHGLVWAFPAMLLAGEKSAVVMPDDPDFFKRWAFEYGVAFITSQNIGELFAGEVDFDDGPAGGEIHYFTASWLLAEPEWCLLGNVYRPALELPLTLGIIDENDRSPFTSYNASFNVRWRDFPWNDRVRTSFSMGIGLAWSAEIYAMDVQRHPDDDRSKWKFNWPIQVTFAHPSHPEHQFHLFIAHQSGGRIFDKGGVNSLGFGYRFATW
;
A
#
# COMPACT_ATOMS: atom_id res chain seq x y z
N MET A 1 -26.10 -3.72 0.26
CA MET A 1 -24.65 -3.64 -0.02
C MET A 1 -23.75 -3.34 1.19
N LYS A 2 -24.27 -3.22 2.42
CA LYS A 2 -23.45 -2.92 3.62
C LYS A 2 -22.76 -4.16 4.27
N SER A 3 -23.01 -5.37 3.79
CA SER A 3 -22.58 -6.61 4.46
C SER A 3 -21.32 -7.28 3.87
N LEU A 4 -20.92 -6.96 2.65
CA LEU A 4 -19.79 -7.64 2.00
C LEU A 4 -18.40 -7.13 2.45
N VAL A 5 -18.31 -5.85 2.86
CA VAL A 5 -17.04 -5.24 3.26
C VAL A 5 -16.54 -5.76 4.60
N HIS A 6 -17.46 -6.15 5.51
CA HIS A 6 -17.09 -6.69 6.82
C HIS A 6 -16.51 -8.11 6.77
N GLY A 7 -16.82 -8.88 5.73
CA GLY A 7 -16.31 -10.26 5.60
C GLY A 7 -14.84 -10.34 5.13
N LEU A 8 -14.38 -9.36 4.37
CA LEU A 8 -13.02 -9.42 3.80
C LEU A 8 -11.91 -9.09 4.82
N VAL A 9 -12.20 -8.25 5.79
CA VAL A 9 -11.21 -7.80 6.79
C VAL A 9 -10.84 -8.91 7.78
N TRP A 10 -11.74 -9.86 8.04
CA TRP A 10 -11.53 -10.93 9.02
C TRP A 10 -10.91 -12.22 8.44
N ALA A 11 -10.88 -12.37 7.12
CA ALA A 11 -10.29 -13.54 6.48
C ALA A 11 -8.75 -13.50 6.40
N PHE A 12 -8.14 -12.32 6.51
CA PHE A 12 -6.70 -12.13 6.38
C PHE A 12 -5.85 -12.73 7.53
N PRO A 13 -6.22 -12.61 8.82
CA PRO A 13 -5.38 -13.14 9.90
C PRO A 13 -5.36 -14.67 9.99
N ALA A 14 -6.41 -15.35 9.52
CA ALA A 14 -6.51 -16.81 9.65
C ALA A 14 -5.64 -17.57 8.64
N MET A 15 -5.27 -16.97 7.50
CA MET A 15 -4.41 -17.59 6.49
C MET A 15 -2.92 -17.54 6.85
N LEU A 16 -2.52 -16.66 7.77
CA LEU A 16 -1.12 -16.47 8.17
C LEU A 16 -0.59 -17.56 9.13
N LEU A 17 -1.47 -18.38 9.72
CA LEU A 17 -1.10 -19.34 10.77
C LEU A 17 -0.79 -20.76 10.26
N ALA A 18 -0.90 -21.04 8.96
CA ALA A 18 -0.78 -22.40 8.40
C ALA A 18 0.53 -22.67 7.64
N GLY A 19 1.57 -21.86 7.80
CA GLY A 19 2.84 -22.04 7.07
C GLY A 19 4.00 -22.42 7.99
N GLU A 20 4.81 -23.37 7.53
CA GLU A 20 6.06 -23.78 8.19
C GLU A 20 7.01 -22.62 8.47
N LYS A 21 7.88 -22.80 9.45
CA LYS A 21 8.85 -21.86 10.01
C LYS A 21 9.51 -20.94 8.96
N SER A 22 9.00 -19.76 8.78
CA SER A 22 9.72 -18.69 8.08
C SER A 22 10.93 -18.30 8.92
N ALA A 23 12.12 -18.57 8.43
CA ALA A 23 13.34 -18.14 9.09
C ALA A 23 13.39 -16.61 9.07
N VAL A 24 13.48 -16.00 10.25
CA VAL A 24 13.80 -14.57 10.36
C VAL A 24 15.21 -14.38 9.84
N VAL A 25 15.37 -13.57 8.78
CA VAL A 25 16.68 -13.29 8.20
C VAL A 25 17.48 -12.44 9.17
N MET A 26 18.65 -12.92 9.55
CA MET A 26 19.57 -12.19 10.42
C MET A 26 20.48 -11.25 9.61
N PRO A 27 20.99 -10.15 10.20
CA PRO A 27 21.86 -9.18 9.51
C PRO A 27 23.14 -9.77 8.86
N ASP A 28 23.61 -10.92 9.35
CA ASP A 28 24.80 -11.61 8.84
C ASP A 28 24.51 -12.53 7.64
N ASP A 29 23.24 -12.61 7.18
CA ASP A 29 22.89 -13.36 5.97
C ASP A 29 23.44 -12.60 4.74
N PRO A 30 24.28 -13.25 3.89
CA PRO A 30 24.82 -12.64 2.70
C PRO A 30 23.74 -12.20 1.69
N ASP A 31 22.53 -12.76 1.80
CA ASP A 31 21.39 -12.41 0.99
C ASP A 31 20.50 -11.33 1.61
N PHE A 32 20.86 -10.80 2.79
CA PHE A 32 20.08 -9.77 3.47
C PHE A 32 19.71 -8.59 2.54
N PHE A 33 20.70 -8.03 1.84
CA PHE A 33 20.46 -6.90 0.93
C PHE A 33 19.64 -7.29 -0.32
N LYS A 34 19.66 -8.57 -0.72
CA LYS A 34 18.84 -9.06 -1.83
C LYS A 34 17.35 -9.14 -1.50
N ARG A 35 16.98 -8.98 -0.22
CA ARG A 35 15.59 -8.99 0.25
C ARG A 35 14.96 -7.60 0.32
N TRP A 36 15.66 -6.56 -0.16
CA TRP A 36 15.11 -5.21 -0.18
C TRP A 36 14.58 -4.84 -1.55
N ALA A 37 13.43 -4.15 -1.54
CA ALA A 37 12.95 -3.40 -2.69
C ALA A 37 12.85 -1.92 -2.31
N PHE A 38 13.12 -1.06 -3.27
CA PHE A 38 13.05 0.39 -3.11
C PHE A 38 12.08 0.96 -4.12
N GLU A 39 11.25 1.89 -3.66
CA GLU A 39 10.20 2.49 -4.49
C GLU A 39 10.22 4.02 -4.33
N TYR A 40 9.96 4.68 -5.44
CA TYR A 40 9.58 6.08 -5.47
C TYR A 40 8.29 6.22 -6.27
N GLY A 41 7.35 6.99 -5.75
CA GLY A 41 6.09 7.26 -6.41
C GLY A 41 5.56 8.64 -6.09
N VAL A 42 4.73 9.13 -6.98
CA VAL A 42 3.93 10.35 -6.80
C VAL A 42 2.48 9.97 -6.83
N ALA A 43 1.71 10.48 -5.90
CA ALA A 43 0.26 10.30 -5.84
C ALA A 43 -0.44 11.65 -5.67
N PHE A 44 -1.65 11.72 -6.16
CA PHE A 44 -2.51 12.89 -6.06
C PHE A 44 -3.64 12.58 -5.08
N ILE A 45 -3.93 13.56 -4.22
CA ILE A 45 -5.02 13.47 -3.25
C ILE A 45 -6.34 13.49 -4.00
N THR A 46 -7.26 12.57 -3.65
CA THR A 46 -8.57 12.45 -4.29
C THR A 46 -9.69 12.81 -3.33
N SER A 47 -10.76 13.40 -3.87
CA SER A 47 -11.98 13.68 -3.13
C SER A 47 -12.87 12.43 -2.93
N GLN A 48 -12.62 11.34 -3.67
CA GLN A 48 -13.41 10.11 -3.62
C GLN A 48 -13.13 9.27 -2.39
N ASN A 49 -14.15 8.52 -1.95
CA ASN A 49 -13.96 7.42 -1.02
C ASN A 49 -13.37 6.19 -1.75
N ILE A 50 -12.86 5.23 -0.98
CA ILE A 50 -12.20 4.04 -1.52
C ILE A 50 -13.12 3.20 -2.43
N GLY A 51 -14.43 3.18 -2.15
CA GLY A 51 -15.41 2.44 -2.96
C GLY A 51 -15.62 3.06 -4.33
N GLU A 52 -15.63 4.39 -4.42
CA GLU A 52 -15.73 5.15 -5.66
C GLU A 52 -14.47 4.97 -6.51
N LEU A 53 -13.29 4.98 -5.90
CA LEU A 53 -12.04 4.68 -6.60
C LEU A 53 -12.04 3.27 -7.22
N PHE A 54 -12.56 2.26 -6.52
CA PHE A 54 -12.73 0.92 -7.09
C PHE A 54 -13.80 0.84 -8.17
N ALA A 55 -14.77 1.75 -8.18
CA ALA A 55 -15.74 1.89 -9.27
C ALA A 55 -15.15 2.61 -10.49
N GLY A 56 -13.91 3.11 -10.40
CA GLY A 56 -13.25 3.85 -11.47
C GLY A 56 -13.61 5.34 -11.50
N GLU A 57 -14.27 5.83 -10.45
CA GLU A 57 -14.57 7.25 -10.29
C GLU A 57 -13.33 7.92 -9.69
N VAL A 58 -12.63 8.72 -10.50
CA VAL A 58 -11.42 9.43 -10.08
C VAL A 58 -11.62 10.91 -10.30
N ASP A 59 -11.52 11.66 -9.21
CA ASP A 59 -11.54 13.12 -9.23
C ASP A 59 -10.42 13.64 -8.33
N PHE A 60 -9.42 14.25 -8.92
CA PHE A 60 -8.33 14.86 -8.18
C PHE A 60 -8.78 16.23 -7.70
N ASP A 61 -8.62 16.47 -6.41
CA ASP A 61 -8.96 17.76 -5.82
C ASP A 61 -7.88 18.78 -6.22
N ASP A 62 -8.28 19.80 -6.99
CA ASP A 62 -7.43 20.92 -7.37
C ASP A 62 -7.58 22.13 -6.43
N GLY A 63 -8.47 22.03 -5.43
CA GLY A 63 -8.67 23.02 -4.38
C GLY A 63 -7.61 22.97 -3.27
N PRO A 64 -7.83 23.73 -2.18
CA PRO A 64 -6.89 23.83 -1.05
C PRO A 64 -6.56 22.49 -0.36
N ALA A 65 -7.50 21.53 -0.40
CA ALA A 65 -7.35 20.22 0.22
C ALA A 65 -6.74 19.17 -0.72
N GLY A 66 -6.55 19.54 -2.00
CA GLY A 66 -5.82 18.71 -2.96
C GLY A 66 -4.32 18.85 -2.83
N GLY A 67 -3.61 18.26 -3.78
CA GLY A 67 -2.16 18.31 -3.83
C GLY A 67 -1.55 16.96 -4.15
N GLU A 68 -0.24 16.88 -4.01
CA GLU A 68 0.53 15.68 -4.33
C GLU A 68 1.29 15.12 -3.12
N ILE A 69 1.62 13.86 -3.21
CA ILE A 69 2.39 13.15 -2.18
C ILE A 69 3.54 12.43 -2.87
N HIS A 70 4.76 12.72 -2.46
CA HIS A 70 5.93 11.95 -2.86
C HIS A 70 6.18 10.83 -1.86
N TYR A 71 6.16 9.58 -2.32
CA TYR A 71 6.39 8.40 -1.49
C TYR A 71 7.76 7.78 -1.77
N PHE A 72 8.53 7.57 -0.71
CA PHE A 72 9.76 6.80 -0.71
C PHE A 72 9.55 5.56 0.16
N THR A 73 9.65 4.38 -0.43
CA THR A 73 9.39 3.12 0.27
C THR A 73 10.58 2.20 0.21
N ALA A 74 10.95 1.64 1.36
CA ALA A 74 11.83 0.49 1.46
C ALA A 74 11.01 -0.71 1.94
N SER A 75 10.92 -1.76 1.14
CA SER A 75 10.16 -2.96 1.45
C SER A 75 11.10 -4.12 1.73
N TRP A 76 10.92 -4.79 2.85
CA TRP A 76 11.67 -5.99 3.19
C TRP A 76 10.85 -7.24 2.92
N LEU A 77 11.41 -8.17 2.17
CA LEU A 77 10.83 -9.50 1.95
C LEU A 77 10.99 -10.35 3.21
N LEU A 78 9.88 -10.61 3.88
CA LEU A 78 9.83 -11.44 5.08
C LEU A 78 9.88 -12.92 4.75
N ALA A 79 9.06 -13.37 3.80
CA ALA A 79 8.91 -14.77 3.44
C ALA A 79 8.24 -14.93 2.06
N GLU A 80 8.38 -16.12 1.48
CA GLU A 80 7.68 -16.60 0.29
C GLU A 80 7.03 -17.97 0.59
N PRO A 81 5.91 -17.99 1.33
CA PRO A 81 5.25 -19.23 1.66
C PRO A 81 4.62 -19.91 0.44
N GLU A 82 4.51 -21.23 0.47
CA GLU A 82 3.69 -21.97 -0.48
C GLU A 82 2.27 -22.10 0.07
N TRP A 83 1.30 -21.59 -0.68
CA TRP A 83 -0.12 -21.73 -0.37
C TRP A 83 -0.80 -22.65 -1.36
N CYS A 84 -1.44 -23.69 -0.85
CA CYS A 84 -2.29 -24.57 -1.68
C CYS A 84 -3.74 -24.09 -1.60
N LEU A 85 -4.26 -23.56 -2.69
CA LEU A 85 -5.64 -23.08 -2.78
C LEU A 85 -6.31 -23.71 -4.01
N LEU A 86 -7.44 -24.40 -3.82
CA LEU A 86 -8.21 -25.06 -4.89
C LEU A 86 -7.36 -25.97 -5.81
N GLY A 87 -6.36 -26.65 -5.22
CA GLY A 87 -5.47 -27.55 -5.96
C GLY A 87 -4.32 -26.88 -6.71
N ASN A 88 -4.20 -25.57 -6.65
CA ASN A 88 -3.08 -24.82 -7.20
C ASN A 88 -2.12 -24.37 -6.09
N VAL A 89 -0.83 -24.34 -6.42
CA VAL A 89 0.21 -23.84 -5.52
C VAL A 89 0.53 -22.38 -5.90
N TYR A 90 0.47 -21.51 -4.92
CA TYR A 90 0.81 -20.08 -5.04
C TYR A 90 1.99 -19.75 -4.14
N ARG A 91 2.88 -18.86 -4.58
CA ARG A 91 4.04 -18.38 -3.81
C ARG A 91 4.00 -16.86 -3.67
N PRO A 92 3.09 -16.32 -2.84
CA PRO A 92 3.06 -14.89 -2.59
C PRO A 92 4.32 -14.44 -1.85
N ALA A 93 4.74 -13.19 -2.10
CA ALA A 93 5.74 -12.55 -1.28
C ALA A 93 5.06 -11.84 -0.09
N LEU A 94 5.53 -12.08 1.13
CA LEU A 94 5.16 -11.34 2.32
C LEU A 94 6.18 -10.23 2.53
N GLU A 95 5.72 -8.98 2.55
CA GLU A 95 6.55 -7.79 2.59
C GLU A 95 6.24 -6.91 3.80
N LEU A 96 7.26 -6.23 4.29
CA LEU A 96 7.15 -5.15 5.27
C LEU A 96 7.63 -3.84 4.63
N PRO A 97 6.76 -3.09 3.94
CA PRO A 97 7.09 -1.77 3.45
C PRO A 97 7.11 -0.74 4.58
N LEU A 98 8.16 0.06 4.59
CA LEU A 98 8.33 1.26 5.40
C LEU A 98 8.37 2.44 4.46
N THR A 99 7.43 3.37 4.61
CA THR A 99 7.22 4.47 3.67
C THR A 99 7.33 5.81 4.36
N LEU A 100 8.15 6.70 3.78
CA LEU A 100 8.15 8.13 4.05
C LEU A 100 7.31 8.81 2.96
N GLY A 101 6.29 9.56 3.36
CA GLY A 101 5.53 10.47 2.50
C GLY A 101 5.93 11.92 2.74
N ILE A 102 6.10 12.68 1.68
CA ILE A 102 6.18 14.14 1.71
C ILE A 102 4.90 14.63 1.06
N ILE A 103 4.06 15.27 1.84
CA ILE A 103 2.74 15.75 1.44
C ILE A 103 2.85 17.22 1.13
N ASP A 104 2.48 17.60 -0.08
CA ASP A 104 2.43 18.99 -0.56
C ASP A 104 0.97 19.32 -0.96
N GLU A 105 0.20 19.78 0.04
CA GLU A 105 -1.16 20.26 -0.17
C GLU A 105 -1.14 21.70 -0.73
N ASN A 106 -2.05 22.02 -1.63
CA ASN A 106 -2.02 23.25 -2.44
C ASN A 106 -1.87 24.57 -1.66
N ASP A 107 -2.48 24.66 -0.47
CA ASP A 107 -2.50 25.91 0.32
C ASP A 107 -1.75 25.82 1.64
N ARG A 108 -0.81 24.86 1.78
CA ARG A 108 -0.07 24.62 3.03
C ARG A 108 1.39 24.38 2.78
N SER A 109 2.20 24.60 3.82
CA SER A 109 3.57 24.12 3.81
C SER A 109 3.64 22.60 3.83
N PRO A 110 4.55 21.98 3.06
CA PRO A 110 4.72 20.54 3.04
C PRO A 110 4.97 19.94 4.43
N PHE A 111 4.43 18.75 4.65
CA PHE A 111 4.65 17.99 5.88
C PHE A 111 4.93 16.51 5.57
N THR A 112 5.30 15.74 6.59
CA THR A 112 5.71 14.35 6.42
C THR A 112 4.68 13.37 6.98
N SER A 113 4.64 12.17 6.40
CA SER A 113 4.00 10.99 6.97
C SER A 113 4.95 9.79 6.98
N TYR A 114 4.72 8.89 7.93
CA TYR A 114 5.47 7.65 8.08
C TYR A 114 4.47 6.50 8.14
N ASN A 115 4.62 5.54 7.24
CA ASN A 115 3.72 4.40 7.14
C ASN A 115 4.51 3.11 7.27
N ALA A 116 3.94 2.15 7.97
CA ALA A 116 4.42 0.78 7.99
C ALA A 116 3.24 -0.15 7.78
N SER A 117 3.39 -1.16 6.93
CA SER A 117 2.32 -2.12 6.67
C SER A 117 2.88 -3.53 6.52
N PHE A 118 1.99 -4.50 6.62
CA PHE A 118 2.26 -5.89 6.25
C PHE A 118 1.51 -6.17 4.96
N ASN A 119 2.26 -6.49 3.90
CA ASN A 119 1.70 -6.66 2.57
C ASN A 119 1.85 -8.10 2.09
N VAL A 120 0.89 -8.53 1.30
CA VAL A 120 0.93 -9.77 0.52
C VAL A 120 0.98 -9.39 -0.96
N ARG A 121 1.99 -9.88 -1.66
CA ARG A 121 2.16 -9.65 -3.10
C ARG A 121 2.01 -10.95 -3.87
N TRP A 122 1.01 -11.02 -4.75
CA TRP A 122 0.80 -12.08 -5.73
C TRP A 122 1.57 -11.78 -7.00
N ARG A 123 2.29 -12.79 -7.51
CA ARG A 123 3.18 -12.65 -8.68
C ARG A 123 2.89 -13.67 -9.77
N ASP A 124 2.01 -14.61 -9.52
CA ASP A 124 1.73 -15.74 -10.42
C ASP A 124 0.55 -15.41 -11.34
N PHE A 125 0.81 -14.64 -12.40
CA PHE A 125 -0.18 -14.32 -13.42
C PHE A 125 0.11 -15.07 -14.72
N PRO A 126 -0.92 -15.58 -15.44
CA PRO A 126 -0.74 -16.45 -16.62
C PRO A 126 -0.09 -15.77 -17.83
N TRP A 127 0.04 -14.44 -17.81
CA TRP A 127 0.66 -13.63 -18.87
C TRP A 127 2.05 -13.11 -18.54
N ASN A 128 2.68 -13.59 -17.45
CA ASN A 128 3.98 -13.09 -16.97
C ASN A 128 5.16 -13.40 -17.91
N ASP A 129 4.96 -14.23 -18.92
CA ASP A 129 5.89 -14.43 -20.02
C ASP A 129 5.98 -13.21 -20.96
N ARG A 130 4.95 -12.35 -20.98
CA ARG A 130 4.84 -11.15 -21.82
C ARG A 130 5.06 -9.87 -21.03
N VAL A 131 4.40 -9.77 -19.88
CA VAL A 131 4.50 -8.63 -18.96
C VAL A 131 4.49 -9.17 -17.55
N ARG A 132 5.60 -9.04 -16.83
CA ARG A 132 5.66 -9.40 -15.41
C ARG A 132 4.73 -8.49 -14.63
N THR A 133 3.68 -9.08 -14.10
CA THR A 133 2.67 -8.37 -13.31
C THR A 133 2.69 -8.87 -11.89
N SER A 134 2.55 -7.96 -10.92
CA SER A 134 2.24 -8.35 -9.56
C SER A 134 1.14 -7.47 -8.97
N PHE A 135 0.40 -8.02 -8.02
CA PHE A 135 -0.61 -7.31 -7.24
C PHE A 135 -0.27 -7.41 -5.76
N SER A 136 -0.22 -6.29 -5.08
CA SER A 136 0.04 -6.22 -3.64
C SER A 136 -1.06 -5.49 -2.92
N MET A 137 -1.44 -6.00 -1.77
CA MET A 137 -2.28 -5.29 -0.81
C MET A 137 -1.82 -5.61 0.61
N GLY A 138 -2.10 -4.69 1.52
CA GLY A 138 -1.70 -4.87 2.91
C GLY A 138 -2.51 -4.03 3.88
N ILE A 139 -2.14 -4.14 5.14
CA ILE A 139 -2.70 -3.34 6.22
C ILE A 139 -1.58 -2.92 7.17
N GLY A 140 -1.69 -1.73 7.73
CA GLY A 140 -0.70 -1.21 8.64
C GLY A 140 -1.15 0.06 9.34
N LEU A 141 -0.16 0.84 9.77
CA LEU A 141 -0.35 2.10 10.45
C LEU A 141 0.34 3.23 9.68
N ALA A 142 -0.26 4.39 9.73
CA ALA A 142 0.27 5.63 9.26
C ALA A 142 0.26 6.66 10.40
N TRP A 143 1.29 7.48 10.45
CA TRP A 143 1.33 8.68 11.27
C TRP A 143 1.72 9.87 10.39
N SER A 144 1.04 11.01 10.53
CA SER A 144 1.35 12.23 9.81
C SER A 144 1.68 13.37 10.76
N ALA A 145 2.64 14.23 10.36
CA ALA A 145 3.04 15.38 11.16
C ALA A 145 1.89 16.39 11.31
N GLU A 146 1.04 16.51 10.29
CA GLU A 146 -0.17 17.34 10.28
C GLU A 146 -1.40 16.52 9.90
N ILE A 147 -2.58 17.07 10.16
CA ILE A 147 -3.85 16.51 9.68
C ILE A 147 -4.05 16.94 8.22
N TYR A 148 -4.38 16.01 7.36
CA TYR A 148 -4.69 16.30 5.96
C TYR A 148 -5.88 17.25 5.82
N ALA A 149 -5.76 18.25 4.96
CA ALA A 149 -6.85 19.20 4.69
C ALA A 149 -8.08 18.49 4.12
N MET A 150 -7.88 17.47 3.26
CA MET A 150 -8.95 16.63 2.73
C MET A 150 -9.74 15.92 3.84
N ASP A 151 -9.06 15.44 4.87
CA ASP A 151 -9.71 14.80 6.03
C ASP A 151 -10.60 15.81 6.78
N VAL A 152 -10.10 17.02 6.98
CA VAL A 152 -10.86 18.11 7.62
C VAL A 152 -12.06 18.52 6.76
N GLN A 153 -11.88 18.65 5.44
CA GLN A 153 -12.94 19.05 4.51
C GLN A 153 -14.10 18.05 4.50
N ARG A 154 -13.80 16.76 4.53
CA ARG A 154 -14.81 15.69 4.49
C ARG A 154 -15.61 15.54 5.77
N HIS A 155 -15.00 15.87 6.91
CA HIS A 155 -15.57 15.61 8.22
C HIS A 155 -15.34 16.80 9.17
N PRO A 156 -15.85 17.99 8.90
CA PRO A 156 -15.47 19.23 9.60
C PRO A 156 -15.72 19.20 11.11
N ASP A 157 -16.73 18.46 11.55
CA ASP A 157 -17.19 18.43 12.95
C ASP A 157 -16.63 17.26 13.78
N ASP A 158 -15.84 16.38 13.18
CA ASP A 158 -15.31 15.20 13.86
C ASP A 158 -13.92 15.47 14.44
N ASP A 159 -13.56 14.79 15.53
CA ASP A 159 -12.20 14.74 16.07
C ASP A 159 -11.24 14.14 15.03
N ARG A 160 -9.98 14.58 15.09
CA ARG A 160 -8.93 14.15 14.15
C ARG A 160 -7.77 13.53 14.87
N SER A 161 -7.23 12.48 14.26
CA SER A 161 -6.02 11.81 14.71
C SER A 161 -4.92 11.89 13.66
N LYS A 162 -3.69 12.10 14.11
CA LYS A 162 -2.49 11.95 13.28
C LYS A 162 -2.17 10.48 12.99
N TRP A 163 -2.75 9.56 13.74
CA TRP A 163 -2.66 8.13 13.51
C TRP A 163 -3.84 7.65 12.67
N LYS A 164 -3.55 6.84 11.65
CA LYS A 164 -4.53 6.20 10.77
C LYS A 164 -4.15 4.74 10.55
N PHE A 165 -5.12 3.92 10.19
CA PHE A 165 -4.82 2.68 9.48
C PHE A 165 -4.36 3.01 8.07
N ASN A 166 -3.35 2.28 7.60
CA ASN A 166 -2.81 2.37 6.24
C ASN A 166 -3.19 1.11 5.48
N TRP A 167 -3.80 1.28 4.32
CA TRP A 167 -4.19 0.20 3.43
C TRP A 167 -3.65 0.47 2.02
N PRO A 168 -2.39 0.11 1.75
CA PRO A 168 -1.79 0.24 0.44
C PRO A 168 -2.28 -0.86 -0.50
N ILE A 169 -2.56 -0.49 -1.76
CA ILE A 169 -2.94 -1.39 -2.85
C ILE A 169 -2.09 -1.00 -4.05
N GLN A 170 -1.41 -1.98 -4.66
CA GLN A 170 -0.45 -1.71 -5.74
C GLN A 170 -0.52 -2.78 -6.82
N VAL A 171 -0.42 -2.35 -8.08
CA VAL A 171 -0.15 -3.23 -9.22
C VAL A 171 1.18 -2.82 -9.84
N THR A 172 2.05 -3.78 -10.10
CA THR A 172 3.33 -3.53 -10.77
C THR A 172 3.40 -4.20 -12.14
N PHE A 173 4.17 -3.60 -13.02
CA PHE A 173 4.45 -4.10 -14.37
C PHE A 173 5.94 -4.01 -14.65
N ALA A 174 6.51 -5.07 -15.21
CA ALA A 174 7.92 -5.09 -15.64
C ALA A 174 8.08 -5.85 -16.95
N HIS A 175 9.19 -5.56 -17.65
CA HIS A 175 9.60 -6.36 -18.80
C HIS A 175 10.10 -7.72 -18.30
N PRO A 176 9.76 -8.86 -18.94
CA PRO A 176 10.19 -10.18 -18.49
C PRO A 176 11.69 -10.38 -18.40
N SER A 177 12.47 -9.69 -19.23
CA SER A 177 13.95 -9.74 -19.21
C SER A 177 14.59 -8.85 -18.12
N HIS A 178 13.82 -7.95 -17.51
CA HIS A 178 14.25 -7.01 -16.49
C HIS A 178 13.20 -6.91 -15.38
N PRO A 179 12.89 -8.02 -14.71
CA PRO A 179 11.81 -8.08 -13.71
C PRO A 179 12.11 -7.23 -12.46
N GLU A 180 13.37 -6.86 -12.25
CA GLU A 180 13.83 -6.00 -11.16
C GLU A 180 13.38 -4.54 -11.32
N HIS A 181 13.13 -4.10 -12.55
CA HIS A 181 12.69 -2.74 -12.89
C HIS A 181 11.18 -2.71 -13.14
N GLN A 182 10.43 -2.21 -12.18
CA GLN A 182 8.98 -2.27 -12.18
C GLN A 182 8.38 -0.87 -12.20
N PHE A 183 7.46 -0.60 -13.13
CA PHE A 183 6.52 0.50 -13.03
C PHE A 183 5.36 0.06 -12.15
N HIS A 184 4.82 0.96 -11.32
CA HIS A 184 3.65 0.63 -10.51
C HIS A 184 2.56 1.71 -10.55
N LEU A 185 1.32 1.25 -10.37
CA LEU A 185 0.17 2.07 -10.04
C LEU A 185 -0.27 1.69 -8.62
N PHE A 186 -0.69 2.66 -7.83
CA PHE A 186 -1.08 2.38 -6.45
C PHE A 186 -2.18 3.30 -5.93
N ILE A 187 -2.94 2.78 -4.97
CA ILE A 187 -3.86 3.53 -4.13
C ILE A 187 -3.29 3.48 -2.71
N ALA A 188 -3.15 4.62 -2.07
CA ALA A 188 -2.88 4.72 -0.65
C ALA A 188 -4.16 5.18 0.06
N HIS A 189 -4.76 4.28 0.84
CA HIS A 189 -5.93 4.57 1.66
C HIS A 189 -5.52 4.65 3.12
N GLN A 190 -5.79 5.79 3.74
CA GLN A 190 -5.60 6.00 5.16
C GLN A 190 -6.94 6.34 5.81
N SER A 191 -7.28 5.67 6.90
CA SER A 191 -8.53 5.93 7.61
C SER A 191 -8.39 5.71 9.12
N GLY A 192 -9.13 6.47 9.90
CA GLY A 192 -9.16 6.28 11.35
C GLY A 192 -9.86 5.00 11.81
N GLY A 193 -10.62 4.34 10.93
CA GLY A 193 -11.29 3.06 11.19
C GLY A 193 -12.31 3.12 12.33
N ARG A 194 -12.71 4.31 12.77
CA ARG A 194 -13.51 4.58 13.98
C ARG A 194 -12.80 4.16 15.28
N ILE A 195 -11.50 3.89 15.24
CA ILE A 195 -10.64 3.60 16.39
C ILE A 195 -9.81 4.84 16.71
N PHE A 196 -9.13 5.39 15.71
CA PHE A 196 -8.38 6.64 15.86
C PHE A 196 -9.28 7.86 15.68
N ASP A 197 -10.12 7.84 14.66
CA ASP A 197 -11.16 8.82 14.33
C ASP A 197 -12.08 8.26 13.24
N LYS A 198 -12.94 9.12 12.63
CA LYS A 198 -13.83 8.73 11.51
C LYS A 198 -13.31 9.19 10.15
N GLY A 199 -12.24 9.98 10.15
CA GLY A 199 -11.69 10.58 8.96
C GLY A 199 -10.82 9.65 8.13
N GLY A 200 -10.33 10.19 7.01
CA GLY A 200 -9.44 9.47 6.10
C GLY A 200 -9.11 10.25 4.85
N VAL A 201 -8.05 9.81 4.19
CA VAL A 201 -7.59 10.38 2.92
C VAL A 201 -7.28 9.25 1.95
N ASN A 202 -7.58 9.47 0.69
CA ASN A 202 -7.20 8.60 -0.41
C ASN A 202 -6.29 9.35 -1.38
N SER A 203 -5.31 8.64 -1.90
CA SER A 203 -4.49 9.11 -3.00
C SER A 203 -4.29 8.01 -4.02
N LEU A 204 -4.26 8.41 -5.31
CA LEU A 204 -3.97 7.54 -6.43
C LEU A 204 -2.68 8.00 -7.08
N GLY A 205 -1.77 7.07 -7.34
CA GLY A 205 -0.45 7.41 -7.83
C GLY A 205 0.20 6.37 -8.71
N PHE A 206 1.37 6.73 -9.18
CA PHE A 206 2.24 5.87 -9.96
C PHE A 206 3.69 6.08 -9.55
N GLY A 207 4.53 5.13 -9.93
CA GLY A 207 5.94 5.22 -9.58
C GLY A 207 6.79 4.11 -10.15
N TYR A 208 7.97 4.01 -9.62
CA TYR A 208 8.98 3.05 -9.98
C TYR A 208 9.41 2.26 -8.75
N ARG A 209 9.56 0.94 -8.93
CA ARG A 209 10.05 0.00 -7.93
C ARG A 209 11.25 -0.75 -8.49
N PHE A 210 12.31 -0.83 -7.70
CA PHE A 210 13.44 -1.72 -7.93
C PHE A 210 13.41 -2.85 -6.89
N ALA A 211 13.33 -4.09 -7.35
CA ALA A 211 13.28 -5.27 -6.48
C ALA A 211 14.06 -6.42 -7.11
N THR A 212 14.91 -7.07 -6.34
CA THR A 212 15.76 -8.18 -6.80
C THR A 212 15.19 -9.57 -6.51
N TRP A 213 13.95 -9.63 -6.05
CA TRP A 213 13.20 -10.85 -5.68
C TRP A 213 11.77 -10.87 -6.20
#